data_6294fde20318172b35715f4e715582a9
#
_entry.id   6294fde20318172b35715f4e715582a9
#
_cell.length_a   1.000
_cell.length_b   1.000
_cell.length_c   1.000
_cell.angle_alpha   90.00
_cell.angle_beta   90.00
_cell.angle_gamma   90.00
#
_symmetry.space_group_name_H-M   'P 1'
#
loop_
_entity.id
_entity.type
_entity.pdbx_description
1 polymer ?
#
loop_
_entity_poly.entity_id
_entity_poly.type
_entity_poly.pdbx_seq_one_letter_code
_entity_poly.pdbx_strand_id
1 'polypeptide(L)'
;IVTLPSGQTFTDATDAGAVVLVTATDGRIYSLKDISGTLTLKGQTEIPGEQVTCIVQSQGIVFYGTKELQTGSKVIGRLYRANLTVADDLYVLANNQLIKQWDEDGIDNSPNALITTRDSVYTGIKETGSTSFLWRYYLPTAGIARYYKASAGGTVNNIVSVNEKFVFTVTSDGVYQQTSNYETEGFIIAPPADFFTAENKQFVEASVEVEELASGESVELHLSNKYESINDSNDSTWDLEVNAQSGVGEQAVQLSRVARYVVAKVVLKSANQTTSPKFKAFRVRALARPELVVIQIPVNISDRVERPFRKPILVRNLGETIYQSLKDKEGNAVTLELYDPAEIIRGVVEKITYPIQSNANVGSVTQYAILTVRGTRQQTFSQVTSGDIPGVKGFAIMRFG
;
A
#
# COMPACT_ATOMS: atom_id res chain seq x y z
N ILE A 1 -18.59 12.53 -39.70
CA ILE A 1 -19.03 11.13 -39.59
C ILE A 1 -17.81 10.30 -39.28
N VAL A 2 -17.89 9.48 -38.25
CA VAL A 2 -16.84 8.50 -37.90
C VAL A 2 -17.22 7.17 -38.52
N THR A 3 -16.31 6.59 -39.29
CA THR A 3 -16.46 5.23 -39.81
C THR A 3 -15.45 4.33 -39.13
N LEU A 4 -15.92 3.28 -38.47
CA LEU A 4 -15.04 2.31 -37.83
C LEU A 4 -14.40 1.36 -38.83
N PRO A 5 -13.23 0.80 -38.57
CA PRO A 5 -12.65 -0.29 -39.36
C PRO A 5 -13.60 -1.49 -39.44
N SER A 6 -13.44 -2.31 -40.49
CA SER A 6 -14.25 -3.51 -40.68
C SER A 6 -14.16 -4.44 -39.47
N GLY A 7 -15.31 -4.91 -38.97
CA GLY A 7 -15.38 -5.78 -37.80
C GLY A 7 -15.37 -5.06 -36.46
N GLN A 8 -15.27 -3.74 -36.43
CA GLN A 8 -15.35 -2.95 -35.22
C GLN A 8 -16.76 -2.36 -35.02
N THR A 9 -17.14 -2.20 -33.75
CA THR A 9 -18.47 -1.66 -33.39
C THR A 9 -18.33 -0.60 -32.30
N PHE A 10 -19.28 0.33 -32.29
CA PHE A 10 -19.43 1.22 -31.12
C PHE A 10 -19.97 0.41 -29.94
N THR A 11 -19.47 0.70 -28.74
CA THR A 11 -19.84 -0.04 -27.53
C THR A 11 -20.73 0.77 -26.60
N ASP A 12 -20.42 2.04 -26.41
CA ASP A 12 -21.16 2.90 -25.47
C ASP A 12 -20.96 4.38 -25.81
N ALA A 13 -21.78 5.26 -25.21
CA ALA A 13 -21.63 6.71 -25.35
C ALA A 13 -22.09 7.45 -24.10
N THR A 14 -21.43 8.58 -23.81
CA THR A 14 -21.81 9.47 -22.71
C THR A 14 -21.73 10.93 -23.13
N ASP A 15 -22.64 11.74 -22.59
CA ASP A 15 -22.58 13.18 -22.71
C ASP A 15 -21.51 13.72 -21.74
N ALA A 16 -20.56 14.48 -22.28
CA ALA A 16 -19.52 15.16 -21.52
C ALA A 16 -19.67 16.71 -21.58
N GLY A 17 -20.88 17.16 -21.81
CA GLY A 17 -21.28 18.58 -21.86
C GLY A 17 -20.93 19.25 -23.19
N ALA A 18 -19.65 19.51 -23.45
CA ALA A 18 -19.21 20.15 -24.70
C ALA A 18 -19.12 19.17 -25.89
N VAL A 19 -19.02 17.88 -25.62
CA VAL A 19 -18.88 16.80 -26.60
C VAL A 19 -19.60 15.54 -26.12
N VAL A 20 -19.96 14.69 -27.06
CA VAL A 20 -20.35 13.29 -26.78
C VAL A 20 -19.13 12.42 -26.93
N LEU A 21 -18.82 11.64 -25.90
CA LEU A 21 -17.77 10.64 -25.97
C LEU A 21 -18.39 9.30 -26.39
N VAL A 22 -17.80 8.68 -27.39
CA VAL A 22 -18.26 7.41 -27.95
C VAL A 22 -17.12 6.41 -27.94
N THR A 23 -17.34 5.24 -27.37
CA THR A 23 -16.35 4.17 -27.27
C THR A 23 -16.55 3.13 -28.37
N ALA A 24 -15.46 2.46 -28.73
CA ALA A 24 -15.49 1.41 -29.75
C ALA A 24 -14.57 0.23 -29.41
N THR A 25 -14.84 -0.90 -30.03
CA THR A 25 -14.06 -2.13 -29.87
C THR A 25 -12.65 -2.05 -30.44
N ASP A 26 -12.33 -0.99 -31.19
CA ASP A 26 -10.97 -0.72 -31.70
C ASP A 26 -10.02 -0.12 -30.66
N GLY A 27 -10.45 0.00 -29.42
CA GLY A 27 -9.66 0.56 -28.33
C GLY A 27 -9.62 2.08 -28.33
N ARG A 28 -10.55 2.74 -29.00
CA ARG A 28 -10.60 4.20 -29.09
C ARG A 28 -11.84 4.78 -28.43
N ILE A 29 -11.66 6.00 -27.92
CA ILE A 29 -12.71 6.88 -27.41
C ILE A 29 -12.74 8.09 -28.31
N TYR A 30 -13.84 8.28 -29.03
CA TYR A 30 -14.05 9.36 -29.97
C TYR A 30 -14.80 10.51 -29.30
N SER A 31 -14.32 11.73 -29.49
CA SER A 31 -15.00 12.95 -29.02
C SER A 31 -15.74 13.61 -30.17
N LEU A 32 -17.05 13.63 -30.11
CA LEU A 32 -17.93 14.19 -31.13
C LEU A 32 -18.59 15.45 -30.62
N LYS A 33 -18.51 16.54 -31.38
CA LYS A 33 -19.17 17.81 -31.09
C LYS A 33 -20.31 18.06 -32.09
N ASP A 34 -21.43 18.47 -31.56
CA ASP A 34 -22.52 18.95 -32.44
C ASP A 34 -22.16 20.34 -32.96
N ILE A 35 -22.11 20.45 -34.27
CA ILE A 35 -21.94 21.71 -34.99
C ILE A 35 -23.13 21.83 -35.96
N SER A 36 -24.09 22.67 -35.58
CA SER A 36 -25.28 22.97 -36.37
C SER A 36 -26.06 21.71 -36.75
N GLY A 37 -26.29 20.77 -35.83
CA GLY A 37 -27.02 19.54 -36.03
C GLY A 37 -26.19 18.40 -36.66
N THR A 38 -24.89 18.59 -36.83
CA THR A 38 -23.99 17.55 -37.36
C THR A 38 -22.93 17.19 -36.34
N LEU A 39 -22.86 15.90 -35.96
CA LEU A 39 -21.81 15.38 -35.12
C LEU A 39 -20.47 15.32 -35.86
N THR A 40 -19.52 16.11 -35.42
CA THR A 40 -18.19 16.25 -36.02
C THR A 40 -17.12 15.70 -35.05
N LEU A 41 -16.19 14.89 -35.58
CA LEU A 41 -15.07 14.36 -34.82
C LEU A 41 -14.14 15.52 -34.38
N LYS A 42 -13.93 15.66 -33.08
CA LYS A 42 -13.11 16.68 -32.44
C LYS A 42 -11.95 16.13 -31.64
N GLY A 43 -11.73 14.84 -31.69
CA GLY A 43 -10.59 14.19 -31.03
C GLY A 43 -10.81 12.70 -30.89
N GLN A 44 -9.73 12.04 -30.59
CA GLN A 44 -9.76 10.62 -30.23
C GLN A 44 -8.67 10.32 -29.20
N THR A 45 -8.95 9.38 -28.31
CA THR A 45 -7.98 8.84 -27.36
C THR A 45 -7.86 7.35 -27.61
N GLU A 46 -6.65 6.87 -27.83
CA GLU A 46 -6.36 5.45 -28.04
C GLU A 46 -5.92 4.79 -26.73
N ILE A 47 -6.47 3.61 -26.45
CA ILE A 47 -6.10 2.74 -25.33
C ILE A 47 -5.39 1.51 -25.89
N PRO A 48 -4.06 1.51 -25.96
CA PRO A 48 -3.34 0.48 -26.67
C PRO A 48 -3.56 -0.93 -26.09
N GLY A 49 -3.90 -1.88 -26.98
CA GLY A 49 -4.06 -3.29 -26.61
C GLY A 49 -5.37 -3.65 -25.89
N GLU A 50 -6.24 -2.68 -25.64
CA GLU A 50 -7.50 -2.88 -24.93
C GLU A 50 -8.71 -2.49 -25.78
N GLN A 51 -9.83 -3.16 -25.58
CA GLN A 51 -11.13 -2.75 -26.13
C GLN A 51 -11.88 -1.95 -25.07
N VAL A 52 -12.43 -0.80 -25.43
CA VAL A 52 -13.27 -0.01 -24.51
C VAL A 52 -14.70 -0.56 -24.53
N THR A 53 -15.22 -0.89 -23.37
CA THR A 53 -16.50 -1.59 -23.23
C THR A 53 -17.65 -0.68 -22.82
N CYS A 54 -17.39 0.29 -21.95
CA CYS A 54 -18.39 1.22 -21.43
C CYS A 54 -17.74 2.53 -21.01
N ILE A 55 -18.54 3.60 -20.92
CA ILE A 55 -18.06 4.93 -20.56
C ILE A 55 -19.14 5.73 -19.84
N VAL A 56 -18.74 6.54 -18.88
CA VAL A 56 -19.62 7.50 -18.21
C VAL A 56 -18.84 8.73 -17.75
N GLN A 57 -19.48 9.89 -17.73
CA GLN A 57 -18.91 11.12 -17.22
C GLN A 57 -19.61 11.52 -15.91
N SER A 58 -18.85 11.97 -14.93
CA SER A 58 -19.35 12.55 -13.68
C SER A 58 -18.42 13.64 -13.20
N GLN A 59 -18.97 14.82 -12.92
CA GLN A 59 -18.26 15.96 -12.32
C GLN A 59 -16.96 16.36 -13.06
N GLY A 60 -16.96 16.27 -14.41
CA GLY A 60 -15.78 16.61 -15.22
C GLY A 60 -14.74 15.49 -15.34
N ILE A 61 -14.93 14.38 -14.64
CA ILE A 61 -14.09 13.18 -14.74
C ILE A 61 -14.80 12.16 -15.62
N VAL A 62 -14.06 11.52 -16.51
CA VAL A 62 -14.53 10.43 -17.36
C VAL A 62 -14.09 9.10 -16.77
N PHE A 63 -15.01 8.18 -16.63
CA PHE A 63 -14.77 6.79 -16.21
C PHE A 63 -15.06 5.88 -17.38
N TYR A 64 -14.20 4.91 -17.62
CA TYR A 64 -14.40 3.95 -18.69
C TYR A 64 -13.89 2.55 -18.32
N GLY A 65 -14.63 1.56 -18.80
CA GLY A 65 -14.26 0.15 -18.67
C GLY A 65 -13.54 -0.34 -19.91
N THR A 66 -12.59 -1.24 -19.72
CA THR A 66 -11.89 -1.89 -20.83
C THR A 66 -11.79 -3.40 -20.62
N LYS A 67 -11.49 -4.09 -21.71
CA LYS A 67 -11.06 -5.49 -21.67
C LYS A 67 -9.83 -5.70 -22.55
N GLU A 68 -8.91 -6.49 -22.05
CA GLU A 68 -7.75 -7.00 -22.77
C GLU A 68 -7.92 -8.49 -22.98
N LEU A 69 -7.80 -8.95 -24.22
CA LEU A 69 -7.83 -10.37 -24.56
C LEU A 69 -6.39 -10.90 -24.56
N GLN A 70 -6.09 -11.79 -23.64
CA GLN A 70 -4.78 -12.43 -23.57
C GLN A 70 -4.81 -13.84 -24.21
N THR A 71 -3.61 -14.39 -24.45
CA THR A 71 -3.44 -15.74 -24.96
C THR A 71 -4.06 -16.75 -23.98
N GLY A 72 -4.80 -17.75 -24.48
CA GLY A 72 -5.42 -18.77 -23.65
C GLY A 72 -6.80 -18.44 -23.11
N SER A 73 -7.52 -17.50 -23.75
CA SER A 73 -8.89 -17.09 -23.40
C SER A 73 -9.00 -16.33 -22.06
N LYS A 74 -7.90 -15.85 -21.52
CA LYS A 74 -7.93 -14.98 -20.35
C LYS A 74 -8.38 -13.59 -20.77
N VAL A 75 -9.34 -13.02 -20.04
CA VAL A 75 -9.84 -11.66 -20.23
C VAL A 75 -9.48 -10.85 -18.99
N ILE A 76 -8.78 -9.75 -19.17
CA ILE A 76 -8.51 -8.81 -18.10
C ILE A 76 -9.46 -7.63 -18.25
N GLY A 77 -10.29 -7.41 -17.25
CA GLY A 77 -11.14 -6.23 -17.14
C GLY A 77 -10.47 -5.13 -16.35
N ARG A 78 -10.59 -3.87 -16.79
CA ARG A 78 -10.06 -2.72 -16.07
C ARG A 78 -11.05 -1.57 -16.02
N LEU A 79 -11.03 -0.85 -14.93
CA LEU A 79 -11.74 0.41 -14.75
C LEU A 79 -10.74 1.55 -14.64
N TYR A 80 -10.90 2.56 -15.46
CA TYR A 80 -10.06 3.74 -15.49
C TYR A 80 -10.85 5.01 -15.16
N ARG A 81 -10.12 6.04 -14.74
CA ARG A 81 -10.57 7.42 -14.73
C ARG A 81 -9.60 8.30 -15.53
N ALA A 82 -10.14 9.33 -16.17
CA ALA A 82 -9.36 10.30 -16.94
C ALA A 82 -10.01 11.68 -16.88
N ASN A 83 -9.23 12.70 -17.20
CA ASN A 83 -9.74 14.05 -17.36
C ASN A 83 -9.97 14.33 -18.85
N LEU A 84 -11.12 14.93 -19.18
CA LEU A 84 -11.34 15.49 -20.52
C LEU A 84 -10.58 16.81 -20.62
N THR A 85 -9.63 16.87 -21.54
CA THR A 85 -8.81 18.06 -21.80
C THR A 85 -9.14 18.64 -23.18
N VAL A 86 -9.02 19.94 -23.29
CA VAL A 86 -9.29 20.66 -24.54
C VAL A 86 -8.04 21.46 -24.91
N ALA A 87 -7.54 21.24 -26.11
CA ALA A 87 -6.46 22.01 -26.71
C ALA A 87 -6.78 22.27 -28.19
N ASP A 88 -6.79 23.52 -28.61
CA ASP A 88 -7.06 23.93 -30.00
C ASP A 88 -8.36 23.34 -30.59
N ASP A 89 -9.45 23.35 -29.82
CA ASP A 89 -10.77 22.74 -30.15
C ASP A 89 -10.73 21.19 -30.36
N LEU A 90 -9.64 20.56 -29.93
CA LEU A 90 -9.50 19.10 -29.82
C LEU A 90 -9.81 18.62 -28.42
N TYR A 91 -10.62 17.58 -28.30
CA TYR A 91 -11.05 17.01 -27.01
C TYR A 91 -10.44 15.62 -26.88
N VAL A 92 -9.55 15.43 -25.90
CA VAL A 92 -8.87 14.16 -25.65
C VAL A 92 -8.90 13.84 -24.17
N LEU A 93 -8.84 12.55 -23.85
CA LEU A 93 -8.68 12.12 -22.47
C LEU A 93 -7.19 12.13 -22.08
N ALA A 94 -6.89 12.73 -20.95
CA ALA A 94 -5.56 12.80 -20.39
C ALA A 94 -5.54 12.29 -18.94
N ASN A 95 -4.34 12.00 -18.43
CA ASN A 95 -4.13 11.50 -17.08
C ASN A 95 -4.93 10.22 -16.78
N ASN A 96 -4.87 9.25 -17.68
CA ASN A 96 -5.49 7.96 -17.50
C ASN A 96 -4.94 7.28 -16.27
N GLN A 97 -5.80 7.00 -15.29
CA GLN A 97 -5.44 6.35 -14.04
C GLN A 97 -6.26 5.07 -13.86
N LEU A 98 -5.57 3.95 -13.68
CA LEU A 98 -6.19 2.68 -13.34
C LEU A 98 -6.79 2.77 -11.93
N ILE A 99 -8.07 2.46 -11.81
CA ILE A 99 -8.78 2.35 -10.53
C ILE A 99 -8.70 0.91 -10.01
N LYS A 100 -9.04 -0.05 -10.86
CA LYS A 100 -9.04 -1.48 -10.51
C LYS A 100 -8.88 -2.36 -11.75
N GLN A 101 -8.24 -3.49 -11.53
CA GLN A 101 -8.13 -4.59 -12.48
C GLN A 101 -8.80 -5.84 -11.92
N TRP A 102 -9.44 -6.60 -12.78
CA TRP A 102 -9.99 -7.94 -12.54
C TRP A 102 -9.38 -8.88 -13.57
N ASP A 103 -8.80 -9.99 -13.12
CA ASP A 103 -8.00 -10.89 -13.96
C ASP A 103 -8.16 -12.39 -13.61
N GLU A 104 -9.34 -12.78 -13.15
CA GLU A 104 -9.62 -14.17 -12.81
C GLU A 104 -9.60 -15.08 -14.07
N ASP A 105 -8.93 -16.21 -13.96
CA ASP A 105 -8.75 -17.14 -15.07
C ASP A 105 -10.08 -17.78 -15.51
N GLY A 106 -10.30 -17.83 -16.82
CA GLY A 106 -11.46 -18.46 -17.45
C GLY A 106 -12.76 -17.70 -17.32
N ILE A 107 -12.73 -16.45 -16.88
CA ILE A 107 -13.91 -15.59 -16.71
C ILE A 107 -13.70 -14.28 -17.45
N ASP A 108 -14.75 -13.81 -18.15
CA ASP A 108 -14.77 -12.45 -18.69
C ASP A 108 -15.20 -11.48 -17.57
N ASN A 109 -14.20 -10.90 -16.89
CA ASN A 109 -14.39 -9.93 -15.81
C ASN A 109 -14.49 -8.48 -16.33
N SER A 110 -14.74 -8.27 -17.61
CA SER A 110 -14.80 -6.92 -18.17
C SER A 110 -15.96 -6.11 -17.61
N PRO A 111 -15.74 -4.83 -17.26
CA PRO A 111 -16.81 -3.90 -17.00
C PRO A 111 -17.59 -3.65 -18.30
N ASN A 112 -18.90 -3.95 -18.34
CA ASN A 112 -19.71 -3.72 -19.54
C ASN A 112 -20.83 -2.70 -19.34
N ALA A 113 -20.99 -2.21 -18.12
CA ALA A 113 -21.94 -1.17 -17.79
C ALA A 113 -21.38 -0.27 -16.70
N LEU A 114 -21.60 1.02 -16.82
CA LEU A 114 -21.26 2.04 -15.84
C LEU A 114 -22.47 2.93 -15.56
N ILE A 115 -22.63 3.30 -14.30
CA ILE A 115 -23.56 4.35 -13.91
C ILE A 115 -22.93 5.21 -12.82
N THR A 116 -23.27 6.48 -12.80
CA THR A 116 -22.81 7.42 -11.77
C THR A 116 -23.95 7.89 -10.89
N THR A 117 -23.64 8.11 -9.64
CA THR A 117 -24.44 8.89 -8.70
C THR A 117 -23.64 10.14 -8.31
N ARG A 118 -24.19 10.93 -7.40
CA ARG A 118 -23.53 12.17 -6.95
C ARG A 118 -22.10 11.94 -6.43
N ASP A 119 -21.84 10.85 -5.75
CA ASP A 119 -20.59 10.58 -5.01
C ASP A 119 -19.91 9.26 -5.41
N SER A 120 -20.45 8.54 -6.37
CA SER A 120 -19.97 7.20 -6.67
C SER A 120 -20.14 6.82 -8.14
N VAL A 121 -19.28 5.93 -8.59
CA VAL A 121 -19.40 5.23 -9.88
C VAL A 121 -19.63 3.76 -9.59
N TYR A 122 -20.59 3.15 -10.29
CA TYR A 122 -20.89 1.73 -10.16
C TYR A 122 -20.61 1.02 -11.48
N THR A 123 -20.05 -0.17 -11.38
CA THR A 123 -19.82 -1.06 -12.52
C THR A 123 -20.25 -2.48 -12.20
N GLY A 124 -20.74 -3.19 -13.19
CA GLY A 124 -21.09 -4.59 -13.08
C GLY A 124 -19.95 -5.49 -13.53
N ILE A 125 -19.55 -6.42 -12.67
CA ILE A 125 -18.45 -7.36 -12.93
C ILE A 125 -18.96 -8.79 -12.70
N LYS A 126 -18.70 -9.67 -13.65
CA LYS A 126 -18.82 -11.10 -13.44
C LYS A 126 -17.58 -11.56 -12.65
N GLU A 127 -17.79 -12.16 -11.50
CA GLU A 127 -16.76 -12.86 -10.75
C GLU A 127 -17.05 -14.35 -10.76
N THR A 128 -16.19 -15.16 -10.21
CA THR A 128 -16.23 -16.62 -10.21
C THR A 128 -17.55 -17.31 -10.59
N GLY A 129 -17.50 -18.12 -11.62
CA GLY A 129 -18.50 -19.15 -12.02
C GLY A 129 -19.96 -18.73 -12.13
N SER A 130 -20.62 -18.40 -11.03
CA SER A 130 -22.06 -18.19 -10.97
C SER A 130 -22.50 -16.90 -10.28
N THR A 131 -21.60 -15.92 -10.12
CA THR A 131 -21.90 -14.69 -9.38
C THR A 131 -21.46 -13.45 -10.13
N SER A 132 -22.34 -12.46 -10.18
CA SER A 132 -22.04 -11.12 -10.69
C SER A 132 -22.21 -10.11 -9.56
N PHE A 133 -21.35 -9.09 -9.56
CA PHE A 133 -21.37 -8.06 -8.55
C PHE A 133 -21.50 -6.68 -9.18
N LEU A 134 -22.21 -5.78 -8.51
CA LEU A 134 -22.04 -4.36 -8.69
C LEU A 134 -20.91 -3.90 -7.77
N TRP A 135 -19.89 -3.29 -8.35
CA TRP A 135 -18.81 -2.64 -7.63
C TRP A 135 -19.08 -1.15 -7.54
N ARG A 136 -18.74 -0.56 -6.40
CA ARG A 136 -18.85 0.88 -6.13
C ARG A 136 -17.48 1.48 -5.98
N TYR A 137 -17.18 2.49 -6.78
CA TYR A 137 -16.04 3.38 -6.56
C TYR A 137 -16.53 4.68 -5.93
N TYR A 138 -16.11 4.98 -4.72
CA TYR A 138 -16.53 6.15 -3.95
C TYR A 138 -15.59 7.32 -4.22
N LEU A 139 -16.08 8.37 -4.88
CA LEU A 139 -15.28 9.50 -5.37
C LEU A 139 -14.52 10.26 -4.27
N PRO A 140 -15.11 10.56 -3.08
CA PRO A 140 -14.42 11.35 -2.07
C PRO A 140 -13.17 10.68 -1.47
N THR A 141 -13.15 9.36 -1.36
CA THR A 141 -12.03 8.64 -0.72
C THR A 141 -11.23 7.78 -1.70
N ALA A 142 -11.66 7.73 -2.97
CA ALA A 142 -11.11 6.83 -3.99
C ALA A 142 -11.13 5.34 -3.59
N GLY A 143 -12.02 4.96 -2.66
CA GLY A 143 -12.22 3.58 -2.23
C GLY A 143 -13.07 2.81 -3.22
N ILE A 144 -12.75 1.54 -3.46
CA ILE A 144 -13.55 0.63 -4.28
C ILE A 144 -13.99 -0.59 -3.47
N ALA A 145 -15.27 -0.97 -3.58
CA ALA A 145 -15.85 -2.08 -2.85
C ALA A 145 -16.93 -2.80 -3.66
N ARG A 146 -17.17 -4.06 -3.34
CA ARG A 146 -18.40 -4.75 -3.76
C ARG A 146 -19.58 -4.07 -3.09
N TYR A 147 -20.59 -3.76 -3.86
CA TYR A 147 -21.77 -3.06 -3.38
C TYR A 147 -23.00 -3.96 -3.32
N TYR A 148 -23.21 -4.77 -4.33
CA TYR A 148 -24.36 -5.67 -4.41
C TYR A 148 -23.98 -6.96 -5.13
N LYS A 149 -24.50 -8.09 -4.65
CA LYS A 149 -24.29 -9.42 -5.23
C LYS A 149 -25.56 -9.90 -5.93
N ALA A 150 -25.43 -10.29 -7.19
CA ALA A 150 -26.48 -11.02 -7.89
C ALA A 150 -26.18 -12.52 -7.86
N SER A 151 -27.18 -13.34 -7.57
CA SER A 151 -27.08 -14.80 -7.67
C SER A 151 -27.15 -15.28 -9.12
N ALA A 152 -26.45 -14.59 -10.01
CA ALA A 152 -26.50 -14.80 -11.45
C ALA A 152 -25.08 -14.87 -12.02
N GLY A 153 -24.81 -15.83 -12.88
CA GLY A 153 -23.50 -16.11 -13.45
C GLY A 153 -23.19 -15.44 -14.79
N GLY A 154 -23.91 -14.40 -15.16
CA GLY A 154 -23.76 -13.73 -16.43
C GLY A 154 -23.01 -12.40 -16.35
N THR A 155 -22.72 -11.81 -17.50
CA THR A 155 -22.18 -10.46 -17.61
C THR A 155 -23.27 -9.44 -17.33
N VAL A 156 -22.95 -8.41 -16.53
CA VAL A 156 -23.86 -7.27 -16.32
C VAL A 156 -23.75 -6.33 -17.51
N ASN A 157 -24.84 -6.19 -18.26
CA ASN A 157 -24.82 -5.43 -19.52
C ASN A 157 -25.38 -4.02 -19.40
N ASN A 158 -26.22 -3.77 -18.42
CA ASN A 158 -26.82 -2.45 -18.23
C ASN A 158 -27.13 -2.24 -16.75
N ILE A 159 -27.02 -1.01 -16.29
CA ILE A 159 -27.34 -0.59 -14.92
C ILE A 159 -28.12 0.72 -15.03
N VAL A 160 -29.27 0.80 -14.37
CA VAL A 160 -30.06 2.02 -14.23
C VAL A 160 -30.44 2.24 -12.77
N SER A 161 -30.66 3.48 -12.39
CA SER A 161 -31.18 3.81 -11.07
C SER A 161 -32.67 4.19 -11.19
N VAL A 162 -33.51 3.50 -10.43
CA VAL A 162 -34.96 3.74 -10.39
C VAL A 162 -35.38 3.84 -8.92
N ASN A 163 -35.91 4.98 -8.52
CA ASN A 163 -36.34 5.23 -7.12
C ASN A 163 -35.25 4.87 -6.09
N GLU A 164 -34.03 5.36 -6.31
CA GLU A 164 -32.85 5.15 -5.47
C GLU A 164 -32.37 3.68 -5.36
N LYS A 165 -32.92 2.78 -6.17
CA LYS A 165 -32.50 1.39 -6.27
C LYS A 165 -31.87 1.13 -7.64
N PHE A 166 -30.87 0.28 -7.68
CA PHE A 166 -30.31 -0.18 -8.94
C PHE A 166 -31.16 -1.30 -9.52
N VAL A 167 -31.43 -1.17 -10.81
CA VAL A 167 -31.95 -2.22 -11.66
C VAL A 167 -30.89 -2.50 -12.71
N PHE A 168 -30.54 -3.77 -12.90
CA PHE A 168 -29.51 -4.17 -13.85
C PHE A 168 -29.85 -5.47 -14.55
N THR A 169 -29.29 -5.65 -15.74
CA THR A 169 -29.51 -6.84 -16.55
C THR A 169 -28.30 -7.74 -16.53
N VAL A 170 -28.51 -9.04 -16.41
CA VAL A 170 -27.46 -10.06 -16.46
C VAL A 170 -27.74 -10.96 -17.68
N THR A 171 -26.71 -11.14 -18.52
CA THR A 171 -26.82 -11.93 -19.76
C THR A 171 -27.31 -13.34 -19.45
N SER A 172 -28.32 -13.77 -20.22
CA SER A 172 -28.91 -15.11 -20.16
C SER A 172 -29.59 -15.47 -18.83
N ASP A 173 -29.78 -14.51 -17.92
CA ASP A 173 -30.37 -14.76 -16.62
C ASP A 173 -31.59 -13.86 -16.32
N GLY A 174 -31.52 -12.57 -16.61
CA GLY A 174 -32.68 -11.69 -16.49
C GLY A 174 -32.39 -10.30 -15.98
N VAL A 175 -33.42 -9.71 -15.36
CA VAL A 175 -33.41 -8.37 -14.79
C VAL A 175 -33.41 -8.49 -13.26
N TYR A 176 -32.48 -7.82 -12.62
CA TYR A 176 -32.32 -7.81 -11.18
C TYR A 176 -32.59 -6.42 -10.63
N GLN A 177 -33.23 -6.37 -9.49
CA GLN A 177 -33.42 -5.14 -8.72
C GLN A 177 -32.75 -5.29 -7.37
N GLN A 178 -32.03 -4.24 -6.96
CA GLN A 178 -31.45 -4.16 -5.63
C GLN A 178 -32.54 -4.33 -4.56
N THR A 179 -32.35 -5.29 -3.66
CA THR A 179 -33.23 -5.50 -2.50
C THR A 179 -32.90 -4.52 -1.38
N SER A 180 -33.75 -4.44 -0.37
CA SER A 180 -33.48 -3.68 0.85
C SER A 180 -32.63 -4.45 1.87
N ASN A 181 -32.37 -5.73 1.62
CA ASN A 181 -31.55 -6.55 2.51
C ASN A 181 -30.06 -6.30 2.20
N TYR A 182 -29.26 -6.26 3.25
CA TYR A 182 -27.81 -6.21 3.14
C TYR A 182 -27.26 -7.57 2.76
N GLU A 183 -26.09 -7.57 2.12
CA GLU A 183 -25.31 -8.81 1.96
C GLU A 183 -24.79 -9.30 3.30
N THR A 184 -24.53 -10.61 3.40
CA THR A 184 -23.94 -11.19 4.62
C THR A 184 -22.51 -10.72 4.85
N GLU A 185 -21.84 -10.30 3.78
CA GLU A 185 -20.46 -9.83 3.81
C GLU A 185 -20.23 -8.75 2.76
N GLY A 186 -19.49 -7.72 3.13
CA GLY A 186 -18.96 -6.70 2.24
C GLY A 186 -17.55 -6.34 2.64
N PHE A 187 -16.74 -5.81 1.71
CA PHE A 187 -15.38 -5.40 2.05
C PHE A 187 -14.96 -4.11 1.34
N ILE A 188 -13.96 -3.47 1.92
CA ILE A 188 -13.30 -2.27 1.39
C ILE A 188 -11.81 -2.56 1.39
N ILE A 189 -11.14 -2.34 0.24
CA ILE A 189 -9.68 -2.40 0.15
C ILE A 189 -9.17 -0.97 0.05
N ALA A 190 -8.31 -0.58 0.97
CA ALA A 190 -7.66 0.72 0.98
C ALA A 190 -6.41 0.72 0.08
N PRO A 191 -6.03 1.87 -0.48
CA PRO A 191 -4.75 1.99 -1.18
C PRO A 191 -3.57 1.61 -0.29
N PRO A 192 -2.44 1.15 -0.88
CA PRO A 192 -1.25 0.85 -0.11
C PRO A 192 -0.76 2.05 0.70
N ALA A 193 -0.53 1.84 1.98
CA ALA A 193 0.03 2.84 2.87
C ALA A 193 1.55 2.66 2.99
N ASP A 194 2.33 3.55 2.39
CA ASP A 194 3.79 3.58 2.44
C ASP A 194 4.35 4.66 3.37
N PHE A 195 3.47 5.47 3.97
CA PHE A 195 3.81 6.58 4.85
C PHE A 195 4.83 7.55 4.21
N PHE A 196 4.78 7.68 2.88
CA PHE A 196 5.63 8.54 2.07
C PHE A 196 7.14 8.27 2.18
N THR A 197 7.53 7.06 2.56
CA THR A 197 8.93 6.65 2.63
C THR A 197 9.17 5.33 1.92
N ALA A 198 10.31 5.22 1.21
CA ALA A 198 10.69 4.01 0.48
C ALA A 198 11.25 2.90 1.37
N GLU A 199 11.50 3.18 2.64
CA GLU A 199 12.15 2.28 3.58
C GLU A 199 11.18 1.29 4.23
N ASN A 200 11.72 0.17 4.71
CA ASN A 200 10.97 -0.76 5.53
C ASN A 200 10.63 -0.14 6.89
N LYS A 201 9.41 -0.38 7.34
CA LYS A 201 8.88 0.08 8.62
C LYS A 201 8.49 -1.11 9.48
N GLN A 202 8.53 -0.93 10.78
CA GLN A 202 7.92 -1.86 11.71
C GLN A 202 6.49 -1.40 12.02
N PHE A 203 5.52 -2.19 11.59
CA PHE A 203 4.13 -1.99 11.94
C PHE A 203 3.91 -2.56 13.33
N VAL A 204 3.43 -1.72 14.23
CA VAL A 204 3.36 -2.04 15.67
C VAL A 204 1.96 -2.17 16.20
N GLU A 205 0.97 -1.62 15.51
CA GLU A 205 -0.42 -1.65 15.95
C GLU A 205 -1.37 -1.54 14.77
N ALA A 206 -2.45 -2.30 14.81
CA ALA A 206 -3.60 -2.12 13.94
C ALA A 206 -4.86 -1.98 14.80
N SER A 207 -5.79 -1.12 14.40
CA SER A 207 -7.06 -0.97 15.09
C SER A 207 -8.21 -0.70 14.13
N VAL A 208 -9.41 -1.03 14.56
CA VAL A 208 -10.67 -0.66 13.92
C VAL A 208 -11.53 0.11 14.92
N GLU A 209 -12.19 1.16 14.46
CA GLU A 209 -13.17 1.93 15.22
C GLU A 209 -14.56 1.65 14.64
N VAL A 210 -15.44 1.18 15.50
CA VAL A 210 -16.81 0.80 15.15
C VAL A 210 -17.81 1.54 16.02
N GLU A 211 -19.03 1.73 15.50
CA GLU A 211 -20.19 2.03 16.35
C GLU A 211 -20.66 0.74 17.04
N GLU A 212 -21.76 0.82 17.78
CA GLU A 212 -22.35 -0.35 18.41
C GLU A 212 -22.64 -1.43 17.37
N LEU A 213 -22.05 -2.60 17.56
CA LEU A 213 -22.28 -3.77 16.71
C LEU A 213 -23.48 -4.55 17.27
N ALA A 214 -24.46 -4.83 16.42
CA ALA A 214 -25.57 -5.71 16.74
C ALA A 214 -25.10 -7.18 16.84
N SER A 215 -25.92 -8.00 17.48
CA SER A 215 -25.63 -9.45 17.55
C SER A 215 -25.53 -10.06 16.15
N GLY A 216 -24.44 -10.76 15.89
CA GLY A 216 -24.14 -11.35 14.57
C GLY A 216 -23.49 -10.40 13.57
N GLU A 217 -23.12 -9.20 13.99
CA GLU A 217 -22.28 -8.30 13.20
C GLU A 217 -20.82 -8.40 13.62
N SER A 218 -19.93 -8.21 12.64
CA SER A 218 -18.48 -8.10 12.90
C SER A 218 -17.80 -7.20 11.87
N VAL A 219 -16.66 -6.65 12.29
CA VAL A 219 -15.73 -5.90 11.44
C VAL A 219 -14.36 -6.53 11.57
N GLU A 220 -13.82 -6.99 10.46
CA GLU A 220 -12.49 -7.58 10.40
C GLU A 220 -11.53 -6.66 9.66
N LEU A 221 -10.31 -6.52 10.17
CA LEU A 221 -9.21 -5.84 9.48
C LEU A 221 -8.16 -6.87 9.08
N HIS A 222 -7.92 -6.96 7.79
CA HIS A 222 -6.88 -7.79 7.22
C HIS A 222 -5.79 -6.91 6.62
N LEU A 223 -4.55 -7.32 6.76
CA LEU A 223 -3.39 -6.63 6.18
C LEU A 223 -2.63 -7.56 5.23
N SER A 224 -2.11 -7.01 4.14
CA SER A 224 -1.20 -7.68 3.23
C SER A 224 0.03 -6.82 2.94
N ASN A 225 1.18 -7.47 2.76
CA ASN A 225 2.43 -6.82 2.36
C ASN A 225 2.64 -6.85 0.83
N LYS A 226 1.71 -7.44 0.08
CA LYS A 226 1.77 -7.50 -1.38
C LYS A 226 0.96 -6.37 -1.99
N TYR A 227 1.57 -5.66 -2.94
CA TYR A 227 0.88 -4.59 -3.68
C TYR A 227 -0.29 -5.13 -4.51
N GLU A 228 -0.11 -6.28 -5.11
CA GLU A 228 -1.08 -6.95 -5.98
C GLU A 228 -2.37 -7.33 -5.24
N SER A 229 -2.33 -7.49 -3.92
CA SER A 229 -3.50 -7.77 -3.10
C SER A 229 -4.60 -6.70 -3.18
N ILE A 230 -4.27 -5.48 -3.65
CA ILE A 230 -5.28 -4.45 -3.93
C ILE A 230 -6.28 -4.91 -5.01
N ASN A 231 -5.85 -5.76 -5.92
CA ASN A 231 -6.65 -6.27 -7.03
C ASN A 231 -7.31 -7.61 -6.74
N ASP A 232 -6.84 -8.34 -5.74
CA ASP A 232 -7.34 -9.66 -5.37
C ASP A 232 -7.80 -9.71 -3.91
N SER A 233 -9.12 -9.69 -3.74
CA SER A 233 -9.74 -9.79 -2.41
C SER A 233 -9.59 -11.17 -1.76
N ASN A 234 -9.25 -12.19 -2.54
CA ASN A 234 -9.13 -13.59 -2.10
C ASN A 234 -7.66 -14.05 -2.02
N ASP A 235 -6.70 -13.15 -2.26
CA ASP A 235 -5.28 -13.48 -2.12
C ASP A 235 -5.00 -14.11 -0.75
N SER A 236 -4.29 -15.21 -0.76
CA SER A 236 -3.88 -15.95 0.45
C SER A 236 -2.94 -15.17 1.38
N THR A 237 -2.50 -14.00 0.96
CA THR A 237 -1.62 -13.12 1.75
C THR A 237 -2.35 -12.15 2.68
N TRP A 238 -3.68 -12.19 2.70
CA TRP A 238 -4.46 -11.44 3.66
C TRP A 238 -4.39 -12.08 5.05
N ASP A 239 -3.70 -11.44 5.97
CA ASP A 239 -3.65 -11.85 7.37
C ASP A 239 -4.72 -11.11 8.18
N LEU A 240 -5.56 -11.85 8.88
CA LEU A 240 -6.54 -11.28 9.82
C LEU A 240 -5.81 -10.73 11.04
N GLU A 241 -5.89 -9.43 11.27
CA GLU A 241 -5.24 -8.77 12.39
C GLU A 241 -6.22 -8.40 13.51
N VAL A 242 -7.36 -7.82 13.15
CA VAL A 242 -8.38 -7.42 14.12
C VAL A 242 -9.73 -8.02 13.75
N ASN A 243 -10.45 -8.56 14.73
CA ASN A 243 -11.81 -9.07 14.57
C ASN A 243 -12.71 -8.49 15.67
N ALA A 244 -13.39 -7.40 15.36
CA ALA A 244 -14.36 -6.76 16.25
C ALA A 244 -15.72 -7.47 16.10
N GLN A 245 -16.16 -8.21 17.13
CA GLN A 245 -17.42 -8.96 17.14
C GLN A 245 -18.46 -8.37 18.09
N SER A 246 -18.06 -7.45 18.95
CA SER A 246 -18.95 -6.80 19.91
C SER A 246 -18.32 -5.52 20.45
N GLY A 247 -19.14 -4.67 21.05
CA GLY A 247 -18.70 -3.46 21.71
C GLY A 247 -18.77 -2.22 20.82
N VAL A 248 -18.34 -1.11 21.38
CA VAL A 248 -18.31 0.23 20.77
C VAL A 248 -16.91 0.79 20.90
N GLY A 249 -16.48 1.55 19.90
CA GLY A 249 -15.22 2.27 19.90
C GLY A 249 -14.08 1.55 19.21
N GLU A 250 -12.87 1.82 19.67
CA GLU A 250 -11.64 1.33 19.05
C GLU A 250 -11.23 -0.03 19.63
N GLN A 251 -10.99 -0.99 18.75
CA GLN A 251 -10.40 -2.30 19.09
C GLN A 251 -9.05 -2.41 18.41
N ALA A 252 -7.99 -2.57 19.20
CA ALA A 252 -6.61 -2.54 18.74
C ALA A 252 -5.88 -3.84 19.05
N VAL A 253 -4.95 -4.21 18.17
CA VAL A 253 -4.03 -5.35 18.31
C VAL A 253 -2.61 -4.91 18.07
N GLN A 254 -1.68 -5.44 18.85
CA GLN A 254 -0.25 -5.22 18.65
C GLN A 254 0.25 -6.07 17.49
N LEU A 255 1.00 -5.45 16.60
CA LEU A 255 1.62 -6.08 15.44
C LEU A 255 3.13 -6.24 15.63
N SER A 256 3.68 -7.24 14.95
CA SER A 256 5.13 -7.43 14.82
C SER A 256 5.49 -7.71 13.35
N ARG A 257 5.19 -6.74 12.47
CA ARG A 257 5.34 -6.90 11.02
C ARG A 257 6.34 -5.86 10.49
N VAL A 258 7.24 -6.31 9.61
CA VAL A 258 8.19 -5.43 8.92
C VAL A 258 7.88 -5.47 7.43
N ALA A 259 7.55 -4.32 6.87
CA ALA A 259 7.29 -4.16 5.43
C ALA A 259 7.55 -2.72 4.97
N ARG A 260 7.69 -2.53 3.67
CA ARG A 260 7.78 -1.20 3.07
C ARG A 260 6.43 -0.48 3.09
N TYR A 261 5.36 -1.20 2.81
CA TYR A 261 3.98 -0.73 2.80
C TYR A 261 3.05 -1.84 3.29
N VAL A 262 1.82 -1.48 3.59
CA VAL A 262 0.73 -2.42 3.82
C VAL A 262 -0.49 -2.02 2.99
N VAL A 263 -1.22 -3.01 2.53
CA VAL A 263 -2.56 -2.88 1.97
C VAL A 263 -3.53 -3.36 3.04
N ALA A 264 -4.58 -2.59 3.28
CA ALA A 264 -5.59 -2.93 4.28
C ALA A 264 -6.91 -3.32 3.60
N LYS A 265 -7.52 -4.41 4.06
CA LYS A 265 -8.88 -4.84 3.69
C LYS A 265 -9.74 -4.88 4.95
N VAL A 266 -10.80 -4.10 4.95
CA VAL A 266 -11.83 -4.14 6.00
C VAL A 266 -13.00 -4.95 5.50
N VAL A 267 -13.38 -5.99 6.23
CA VAL A 267 -14.51 -6.85 5.93
C VAL A 267 -15.63 -6.59 6.94
N LEU A 268 -16.81 -6.30 6.44
CA LEU A 268 -18.03 -6.07 7.22
C LEU A 268 -18.92 -7.30 7.07
N LYS A 269 -19.33 -7.91 8.18
CA LYS A 269 -20.19 -9.10 8.19
C LYS A 269 -21.47 -8.85 8.97
N SER A 270 -22.60 -9.34 8.45
CA SER A 270 -23.91 -9.29 9.12
C SER A 270 -24.66 -10.60 8.87
N ALA A 271 -24.94 -11.33 9.94
CA ALA A 271 -25.65 -12.60 9.85
C ALA A 271 -27.16 -12.42 9.60
N ASN A 272 -27.75 -11.29 9.99
CA ASN A 272 -29.18 -11.07 9.92
C ASN A 272 -29.66 -10.35 8.65
N GLN A 273 -28.77 -9.78 7.86
CA GLN A 273 -29.03 -9.07 6.60
C GLN A 273 -29.99 -7.85 6.72
N THR A 274 -30.47 -7.54 7.92
CA THR A 274 -31.38 -6.40 8.14
C THR A 274 -30.66 -5.16 8.64
N THR A 275 -29.49 -5.35 9.24
CA THR A 275 -28.58 -4.31 9.71
C THR A 275 -27.20 -4.52 9.10
N SER A 276 -26.40 -3.48 9.11
CA SER A 276 -25.01 -3.53 8.64
C SER A 276 -24.11 -2.93 9.70
N PRO A 277 -22.95 -3.55 10.00
CA PRO A 277 -21.99 -3.00 10.94
C PRO A 277 -21.59 -1.58 10.54
N LYS A 278 -21.58 -0.67 11.48
CA LYS A 278 -21.18 0.72 11.26
C LYS A 278 -19.70 0.88 11.56
N PHE A 279 -18.91 0.79 10.52
CA PHE A 279 -17.49 1.02 10.55
C PHE A 279 -17.17 2.52 10.41
N LYS A 280 -16.32 3.07 11.29
CA LYS A 280 -15.89 4.46 11.26
C LYS A 280 -14.52 4.65 10.64
N ALA A 281 -13.54 3.92 11.16
CA ALA A 281 -12.17 4.07 10.72
C ALA A 281 -11.34 2.81 11.02
N PHE A 282 -10.26 2.64 10.31
CA PHE A 282 -9.15 1.80 10.75
C PHE A 282 -7.88 2.64 10.87
N ARG A 283 -6.97 2.17 11.72
CA ARG A 283 -5.66 2.79 11.88
C ARG A 283 -4.59 1.73 11.84
N VAL A 284 -3.48 2.05 11.21
CA VAL A 284 -2.27 1.24 11.24
C VAL A 284 -1.12 2.14 11.64
N ARG A 285 -0.43 1.78 12.73
CA ARG A 285 0.73 2.53 13.22
C ARG A 285 2.01 1.83 12.79
N ALA A 286 2.91 2.62 12.23
CA ALA A 286 4.23 2.17 11.84
C ALA A 286 5.29 3.03 12.51
N LEU A 287 6.39 2.40 12.89
CA LEU A 287 7.61 3.07 13.31
C LEU A 287 8.64 2.95 12.18
N ALA A 288 9.39 4.01 11.94
CA ALA A 288 10.56 3.90 11.10
C ALA A 288 11.46 2.79 11.65
N ARG A 289 11.95 1.91 10.78
CA ARG A 289 12.89 0.89 11.21
C ARG A 289 14.14 1.62 11.69
N PRO A 290 14.65 1.35 12.92
CA PRO A 290 15.84 2.00 13.38
C PRO A 290 16.97 1.77 12.37
N GLU A 291 17.66 2.83 12.00
CA GLU A 291 18.79 2.76 11.08
C GLU A 291 19.81 1.75 11.60
N LEU A 292 20.22 0.85 10.71
CA LEU A 292 21.33 -0.05 11.00
C LEU A 292 22.60 0.78 10.98
N VAL A 293 23.24 0.89 12.11
CA VAL A 293 24.50 1.64 12.27
C VAL A 293 25.64 0.66 12.38
N VAL A 294 26.69 0.89 11.59
CA VAL A 294 27.95 0.18 11.73
C VAL A 294 28.96 1.16 12.29
N ILE A 295 29.45 0.86 13.50
CA ILE A 295 30.43 1.69 14.18
C ILE A 295 31.76 0.96 14.25
N GLN A 296 32.82 1.65 13.92
CA GLN A 296 34.18 1.16 14.07
C GLN A 296 34.85 1.92 15.21
N ILE A 297 35.26 1.18 16.27
CA ILE A 297 35.88 1.73 17.46
C ILE A 297 37.34 1.28 17.50
N PRO A 298 38.31 2.19 17.39
CA PRO A 298 39.71 1.85 17.61
C PRO A 298 39.96 1.65 19.11
N VAL A 299 40.45 0.49 19.48
CA VAL A 299 40.82 0.14 20.85
C VAL A 299 42.33 0.00 20.91
N ASN A 300 42.98 0.76 21.80
CA ASN A 300 44.41 0.66 22.01
C ASN A 300 44.75 -0.68 22.71
N ILE A 301 45.58 -1.49 22.07
CA ILE A 301 46.00 -2.80 22.54
C ILE A 301 47.53 -2.86 22.74
N SER A 302 48.14 -1.72 23.01
CA SER A 302 49.59 -1.67 23.26
C SER A 302 49.95 -2.18 24.65
N ASP A 303 51.16 -2.68 24.79
CA ASP A 303 51.74 -3.06 26.10
C ASP A 303 52.03 -1.83 27.00
N ARG A 304 51.84 -0.63 26.45
CA ARG A 304 52.12 0.62 27.13
C ARG A 304 50.84 1.17 27.76
N VAL A 305 50.86 1.28 29.07
CA VAL A 305 49.77 1.91 29.85
C VAL A 305 50.14 3.36 30.12
N GLU A 306 49.38 4.29 29.53
CA GLU A 306 49.52 5.73 29.82
C GLU A 306 48.94 6.03 31.19
N ARG A 307 49.69 6.79 32.01
CA ARG A 307 49.24 7.23 33.35
C ARG A 307 49.15 8.75 33.41
N PRO A 308 48.04 9.31 33.85
CA PRO A 308 47.94 10.75 34.06
C PRO A 308 49.06 11.19 35.03
N PHE A 309 49.86 12.16 34.65
CA PHE A 309 50.92 12.77 35.44
C PHE A 309 52.08 11.85 35.88
N ARG A 310 52.21 10.64 35.30
CA ARG A 310 53.33 9.71 35.60
C ARG A 310 53.90 9.12 34.31
N LYS A 311 55.15 8.60 34.41
CA LYS A 311 55.73 7.89 33.26
C LYS A 311 54.90 6.65 32.89
N PRO A 312 54.72 6.36 31.57
CA PRO A 312 54.07 5.16 31.14
C PRO A 312 54.73 3.90 31.66
N ILE A 313 53.94 2.87 31.92
CA ILE A 313 54.44 1.56 32.31
C ILE A 313 54.27 0.60 31.14
N LEU A 314 55.30 -0.20 30.91
CA LEU A 314 55.26 -1.34 30.01
C LEU A 314 54.78 -2.58 30.80
N VAL A 315 53.66 -3.14 30.37
CA VAL A 315 53.12 -4.40 30.91
C VAL A 315 53.25 -5.46 29.81
N ARG A 316 54.12 -6.42 30.01
CA ARG A 316 54.44 -7.45 29.03
C ARG A 316 53.16 -8.26 28.65
N ASN A 317 52.95 -8.44 27.36
CA ASN A 317 51.82 -9.15 26.77
C ASN A 317 50.41 -8.56 27.11
N LEU A 318 50.33 -7.32 27.58
CA LEU A 318 49.02 -6.69 27.85
C LEU A 318 48.20 -6.54 26.58
N GLY A 319 48.83 -6.09 25.52
CA GLY A 319 48.16 -5.90 24.21
C GLY A 319 47.54 -7.17 23.65
N GLU A 320 48.31 -8.27 23.73
CA GLU A 320 47.80 -9.59 23.31
C GLU A 320 46.65 -10.04 24.19
N THR A 321 46.72 -9.88 25.48
CA THR A 321 45.65 -10.24 26.44
C THR A 321 44.37 -9.46 26.15
N ILE A 322 44.50 -8.13 25.92
CA ILE A 322 43.37 -7.28 25.56
C ILE A 322 42.76 -7.74 24.24
N TYR A 323 43.58 -8.00 23.21
CA TYR A 323 43.12 -8.45 21.92
C TYR A 323 42.33 -9.77 22.00
N GLN A 324 42.87 -10.77 22.70
CA GLN A 324 42.17 -12.04 22.87
C GLN A 324 40.85 -11.88 23.63
N SER A 325 40.86 -11.07 24.71
CA SER A 325 39.65 -10.75 25.45
C SER A 325 38.57 -10.06 24.57
N LEU A 326 38.97 -9.18 23.65
CA LEU A 326 38.06 -8.57 22.69
C LEU A 326 37.57 -9.60 21.68
N LYS A 327 38.47 -10.47 21.16
CA LYS A 327 38.17 -11.50 20.18
C LYS A 327 37.08 -12.46 20.68
N ASP A 328 37.13 -12.82 21.94
CA ASP A 328 36.14 -13.66 22.63
C ASP A 328 34.75 -12.99 22.71
N LYS A 329 34.67 -11.69 22.40
CA LYS A 329 33.38 -10.96 22.35
C LYS A 329 32.75 -10.90 20.95
N GLU A 330 33.40 -11.40 19.92
CA GLU A 330 32.77 -11.49 18.59
C GLU A 330 31.48 -12.32 18.69
N GLY A 331 30.40 -11.84 18.07
CA GLY A 331 29.07 -12.44 18.12
C GLY A 331 28.25 -12.08 19.37
N ASN A 332 28.84 -11.46 20.39
CA ASN A 332 28.12 -11.10 21.60
C ASN A 332 27.37 -9.78 21.48
N ALA A 333 26.25 -9.67 22.20
CA ALA A 333 25.48 -8.43 22.30
C ALA A 333 26.30 -7.36 23.04
N VAL A 334 26.18 -6.11 22.59
CA VAL A 334 26.85 -4.95 23.16
C VAL A 334 25.90 -3.75 23.17
N THR A 335 26.00 -2.96 24.22
CA THR A 335 25.38 -1.64 24.33
C THR A 335 26.48 -0.58 24.33
N LEU A 336 26.40 0.33 23.35
CA LEU A 336 27.32 1.48 23.26
C LEU A 336 26.55 2.72 23.71
N GLU A 337 27.11 3.41 24.67
CA GLU A 337 26.66 4.73 25.15
C GLU A 337 27.59 5.79 24.59
N LEU A 338 27.08 6.62 23.67
CA LEU A 338 27.80 7.77 23.10
C LEU A 338 27.40 9.02 23.86
N TYR A 339 28.36 9.83 24.23
CA TYR A 339 28.11 11.03 25.06
C TYR A 339 27.97 12.33 24.26
N ASP A 340 28.38 12.34 23.01
CA ASP A 340 28.23 13.53 22.16
C ASP A 340 28.01 13.13 20.69
N PRO A 341 26.77 13.16 20.19
CA PRO A 341 25.52 13.34 20.92
C PRO A 341 25.19 12.14 21.82
N ALA A 342 24.37 12.35 22.85
CA ALA A 342 23.96 11.28 23.77
C ALA A 342 23.08 10.27 23.03
N GLU A 343 23.65 9.16 22.62
CA GLU A 343 22.98 8.09 21.90
C GLU A 343 23.26 6.73 22.53
N ILE A 344 22.28 5.86 22.54
CA ILE A 344 22.45 4.47 22.91
C ILE A 344 22.30 3.60 21.66
N ILE A 345 23.32 2.81 21.38
CA ILE A 345 23.31 1.85 20.29
C ILE A 345 23.37 0.45 20.88
N ARG A 346 22.35 -0.35 20.57
CA ARG A 346 22.33 -1.78 20.89
C ARG A 346 22.66 -2.58 19.65
N GLY A 347 23.63 -3.46 19.76
CA GLY A 347 24.10 -4.21 18.62
C GLY A 347 24.85 -5.47 18.99
N VAL A 348 25.53 -6.01 18.01
CA VAL A 348 26.38 -7.20 18.12
C VAL A 348 27.78 -6.83 17.63
N VAL A 349 28.77 -7.34 18.29
CA VAL A 349 30.17 -7.25 17.82
C VAL A 349 30.28 -8.13 16.57
N GLU A 350 30.37 -7.51 15.41
CA GLU A 350 30.41 -8.24 14.14
C GLU A 350 31.80 -8.82 13.87
N LYS A 351 32.84 -8.02 14.12
CA LYS A 351 34.20 -8.38 13.79
C LYS A 351 35.21 -7.57 14.61
N ILE A 352 36.31 -8.20 14.96
CA ILE A 352 37.48 -7.54 15.52
C ILE A 352 38.67 -7.75 14.57
N THR A 353 39.21 -6.62 14.09
CA THR A 353 40.31 -6.63 13.13
C THR A 353 41.56 -6.05 13.80
N TYR A 354 42.67 -6.67 13.55
CA TYR A 354 43.98 -6.23 14.01
C TYR A 354 44.77 -5.61 12.85
N PRO A 355 44.72 -4.30 12.63
CA PRO A 355 45.57 -3.66 11.65
C PRO A 355 46.96 -3.48 12.26
N ILE A 356 47.98 -4.07 11.64
CA ILE A 356 49.37 -3.80 11.97
C ILE A 356 49.73 -2.42 11.40
N GLN A 357 49.86 -1.39 12.24
CA GLN A 357 50.42 -0.11 11.85
C GLN A 357 51.85 -0.02 12.39
N SER A 358 52.84 -0.18 11.54
CA SER A 358 54.22 0.15 11.85
C SER A 358 54.50 1.60 11.45
N ASN A 359 54.60 2.48 12.39
CA ASN A 359 55.16 3.82 12.18
C ASN A 359 56.66 3.74 12.26
N ALA A 360 57.34 3.59 11.13
CA ALA A 360 58.79 3.40 11.04
C ALA A 360 59.64 4.61 11.54
N ASN A 361 59.01 5.77 11.77
CA ASN A 361 59.75 7.00 12.07
C ASN A 361 59.83 7.39 13.55
N VAL A 362 59.22 6.68 14.50
CA VAL A 362 59.14 7.14 15.91
C VAL A 362 59.49 6.07 16.94
N GLY A 363 59.96 4.90 16.57
CA GLY A 363 60.39 3.88 17.56
C GLY A 363 59.32 3.38 18.55
N SER A 364 58.06 3.78 18.36
CA SER A 364 56.90 3.33 19.16
C SER A 364 55.84 2.71 18.24
N VAL A 365 55.58 1.44 18.42
CA VAL A 365 54.51 0.75 17.76
C VAL A 365 53.23 0.98 18.57
N THR A 366 52.35 1.83 18.09
CA THR A 366 51.00 1.95 18.66
C THR A 366 50.13 0.93 17.95
N GLN A 367 49.63 -0.03 18.66
CA GLN A 367 48.80 -1.10 18.14
C GLN A 367 47.32 -0.84 18.49
N TYR A 368 46.45 -0.87 17.49
CA TYR A 368 45.02 -0.73 17.67
C TYR A 368 44.30 -1.97 17.12
N ALA A 369 43.30 -2.43 17.85
CA ALA A 369 42.28 -3.29 17.31
C ALA A 369 41.10 -2.44 16.86
N ILE A 370 40.49 -2.76 15.74
CA ILE A 370 39.26 -2.14 15.30
C ILE A 370 38.09 -3.08 15.62
N LEU A 371 37.25 -2.62 16.53
CA LEU A 371 36.02 -3.29 16.90
C LEU A 371 34.90 -2.76 15.99
N THR A 372 34.31 -3.65 15.19
CA THR A 372 33.18 -3.32 14.35
C THR A 372 31.89 -3.79 15.04
N VAL A 373 31.02 -2.86 15.40
CA VAL A 373 29.71 -3.14 16.00
C VAL A 373 28.63 -2.80 15.00
N ARG A 374 27.77 -3.77 14.72
CA ARG A 374 26.54 -3.56 13.96
C ARG A 374 25.37 -3.50 14.93
N GLY A 375 24.64 -2.40 14.94
CA GLY A 375 23.56 -2.18 15.88
C GLY A 375 22.49 -1.24 15.34
N THR A 376 21.54 -0.96 16.19
CA THR A 376 20.45 -0.02 15.91
C THR A 376 20.51 1.15 16.87
N ARG A 377 20.31 2.38 16.36
CA ARG A 377 20.14 3.56 17.20
C ARG A 377 18.84 3.43 17.98
N GLN A 378 18.90 3.53 19.29
CA GLN A 378 17.73 3.82 20.09
C GLN A 378 17.66 5.32 20.30
N GLN A 379 16.66 5.97 19.72
CA GLN A 379 16.32 7.33 20.15
C GLN A 379 15.75 7.20 21.57
N THR A 380 16.55 7.46 22.55
CA THR A 380 16.06 7.71 23.89
C THR A 380 15.45 9.10 23.88
N PHE A 381 14.13 9.20 24.03
CA PHE A 381 13.51 10.40 24.56
C PHE A 381 13.92 10.48 26.03
N SER A 382 15.13 10.92 26.31
CA SER A 382 15.53 11.28 27.66
C SER A 382 14.77 12.55 28.03
N GLN A 383 13.88 12.44 29.01
CA GLN A 383 13.62 13.61 29.83
C GLN A 383 14.98 14.16 30.27
N VAL A 384 15.28 15.36 29.84
CA VAL A 384 16.42 16.11 30.33
C VAL A 384 16.17 16.37 31.81
N THR A 385 16.65 15.48 32.68
CA THR A 385 16.86 15.82 34.08
C THR A 385 18.19 16.54 34.14
N SER A 386 18.10 17.80 34.46
CA SER A 386 19.20 18.73 34.63
C SER A 386 20.30 18.16 35.57
N GLY A 387 21.46 18.01 34.98
CA GLY A 387 22.70 17.63 35.65
C GLY A 387 23.82 17.70 34.64
N ASP A 388 24.06 18.91 34.11
CA ASP A 388 25.25 19.20 33.31
C ASP A 388 26.50 18.91 34.12
N ILE A 389 27.28 17.93 33.69
CA ILE A 389 28.68 17.80 34.04
C ILE A 389 29.48 18.50 32.93
N PRO A 390 29.98 19.73 33.17
CA PRO A 390 30.74 20.41 32.14
C PRO A 390 32.11 19.75 32.00
N GLY A 391 32.47 19.35 30.79
CA GLY A 391 33.87 19.13 30.42
C GLY A 391 34.30 17.77 29.95
N VAL A 392 33.39 16.80 29.71
CA VAL A 392 33.79 15.50 29.16
C VAL A 392 33.21 15.37 27.74
N LYS A 393 34.05 15.70 26.76
CA LYS A 393 33.72 15.44 25.33
C LYS A 393 34.31 14.10 24.91
N GLY A 394 33.48 13.23 24.36
CA GLY A 394 33.93 12.14 23.48
C GLY A 394 34.26 10.80 24.14
N PHE A 395 33.59 10.37 25.20
CA PHE A 395 33.73 9.00 25.71
C PHE A 395 32.52 8.12 25.37
N ALA A 396 32.82 6.93 24.85
CA ALA A 396 31.85 5.86 24.71
C ALA A 396 32.04 4.87 25.85
N ILE A 397 30.98 4.54 26.61
CA ILE A 397 31.00 3.43 27.55
C ILE A 397 30.43 2.21 26.84
N MET A 398 31.20 1.13 26.85
CA MET A 398 30.82 -0.14 26.28
C MET A 398 30.45 -1.10 27.40
N ARG A 399 29.24 -1.62 27.42
CA ARG A 399 28.80 -2.66 28.35
C ARG A 399 28.50 -3.94 27.57
N PHE A 400 29.10 -5.01 27.98
CA PHE A 400 28.80 -6.35 27.47
C PHE A 400 27.79 -6.99 28.43
N GLY A 401 26.67 -7.48 27.82
CA GLY A 401 25.65 -8.24 28.54
C GLY A 401 26.07 -9.69 28.77
#